data_818a5ed464f99c79498158ab46146da7
#
_entry.id   818a5ed464f99c79498158ab46146da7
#
_cell.length_a   1.000
_cell.length_b   1.000
_cell.length_c   1.000
_cell.angle_alpha   90.00
_cell.angle_beta   90.00
_cell.angle_gamma   90.00
#
_symmetry.space_group_name_H-M   'P 1'
#
loop_
_entity.id
_entity.type
_entity.pdbx_description
1 polymer ?
#
loop_
_entity_poly.entity_id
_entity_poly.type
_entity_poly.pdbx_seq_one_letter_code
_entity_poly.pdbx_strand_id
1 'polypeptide(L)'
;MRIDTATSFWKATELGQLSTRMILDQDYLPAHLGVIMIEHGLSGVIAVQDPTRNSDQAAWLAWMESSPEVLGALLFASPEPPVELSHWAQTYKKLKGVSVRFPGGDERFEALNALREATQALDLTLEIGFSFEHWQAIVPGLIQHPMGRVILCPTIDSTSPLVKSEIHQYIHDIDANALENVWLKLDHLDALTYTESSGSESEDTEEHLLDASDAVNWVTHCLEHWGPDRLIWGSTWPLLTQRLTYDEAMDILDTTLQNQPESFKARILGANAVNAYGLLP
;
A
#
# COMPACT_ATOMS: atom_id res chain seq x y z
N MET A 1 0.17 -8.57 17.05
CA MET A 1 0.72 -8.90 15.72
C MET A 1 0.75 -7.61 14.91
N ARG A 2 1.92 -7.26 14.35
CA ARG A 2 2.08 -6.13 13.43
C ARG A 2 2.46 -6.68 12.06
N ILE A 3 1.88 -6.12 10.99
CA ILE A 3 2.12 -6.54 9.60
C ILE A 3 2.31 -5.29 8.76
N ASP A 4 3.42 -5.20 8.05
CA ASP A 4 3.60 -4.18 7.01
C ASP A 4 2.98 -4.68 5.71
N THR A 5 2.01 -3.95 5.18
CA THR A 5 1.21 -4.41 4.04
C THR A 5 1.63 -3.83 2.69
N ALA A 6 2.74 -3.11 2.65
CA ALA A 6 3.24 -2.51 1.41
C ALA A 6 4.77 -2.58 1.37
N THR A 7 5.30 -3.74 0.99
CA THR A 7 6.74 -3.91 0.77
C THR A 7 7.00 -4.43 -0.63
N SER A 8 8.11 -4.03 -1.24
CA SER A 8 8.52 -4.51 -2.55
C SER A 8 9.94 -5.04 -2.51
N PHE A 9 10.19 -6.12 -3.25
CA PHE A 9 11.49 -6.80 -3.26
C PHE A 9 11.98 -7.01 -4.69
N TRP A 10 13.27 -6.79 -4.92
CA TRP A 10 13.93 -7.01 -6.22
C TRP A 10 15.42 -7.23 -6.06
N LYS A 11 16.04 -7.68 -7.14
CA LYS A 11 17.50 -7.76 -7.28
C LYS A 11 17.99 -6.72 -8.26
N ALA A 12 19.13 -6.10 -7.99
CA ALA A 12 19.71 -5.07 -8.85
C ALA A 12 19.93 -5.53 -10.30
N THR A 13 20.21 -6.82 -10.49
CA THR A 13 20.39 -7.44 -11.82
C THR A 13 19.11 -7.47 -12.67
N GLU A 14 17.95 -7.30 -12.05
CA GLU A 14 16.64 -7.27 -12.70
C GLU A 14 16.22 -5.85 -13.11
N LEU A 15 17.04 -4.85 -12.73
CA LEU A 15 16.78 -3.45 -13.06
C LEU A 15 17.07 -3.21 -14.53
N GLY A 16 16.04 -2.90 -15.31
CA GLY A 16 16.22 -2.29 -16.64
C GLY A 16 16.87 -0.91 -16.49
N GLN A 17 17.38 -0.34 -17.60
CA GLN A 17 18.17 0.91 -17.66
C GLN A 17 17.46 2.20 -17.15
N LEU A 18 16.44 2.14 -16.29
CA LEU A 18 15.54 3.25 -16.01
C LEU A 18 15.63 3.88 -14.62
N SER A 19 16.57 3.47 -13.76
CA SER A 19 16.68 4.11 -12.47
C SER A 19 17.57 5.34 -12.53
N THR A 20 16.98 6.52 -12.43
CA THR A 20 17.70 7.78 -12.22
C THR A 20 18.00 8.04 -10.73
N ARG A 21 17.64 7.10 -9.84
CA ARG A 21 17.76 7.25 -8.38
C ARG A 21 18.68 6.17 -7.83
N MET A 22 19.95 6.50 -7.65
CA MET A 22 21.02 5.59 -7.22
C MET A 22 20.70 4.75 -5.98
N ILE A 23 19.89 5.29 -5.04
CA ILE A 23 19.55 4.61 -3.80
C ILE A 23 18.71 3.33 -4.02
N LEU A 24 17.95 3.26 -5.11
CA LEU A 24 17.10 2.11 -5.43
C LEU A 24 17.79 1.11 -6.39
N ASP A 25 19.05 1.35 -6.78
CA ASP A 25 19.79 0.51 -7.72
C ASP A 25 20.60 -0.59 -7.02
N GLN A 26 20.06 -1.14 -5.95
CA GLN A 26 20.65 -2.23 -5.17
C GLN A 26 19.64 -3.32 -4.91
N ASP A 27 20.11 -4.45 -4.39
CA ASP A 27 19.24 -5.53 -3.96
C ASP A 27 18.38 -5.10 -2.78
N TYR A 28 17.08 -5.35 -2.88
CA TYR A 28 16.15 -5.25 -1.76
C TYR A 28 15.47 -6.60 -1.58
N LEU A 29 16.01 -7.38 -0.64
CA LEU A 29 15.60 -8.76 -0.38
C LEU A 29 14.71 -8.82 0.88
N PRO A 30 13.79 -9.79 1.00
CA PRO A 30 13.00 -9.97 2.22
C PRO A 30 13.87 -10.04 3.48
N ALA A 31 15.00 -10.73 3.43
CA ALA A 31 15.94 -10.84 4.55
C ALA A 31 16.51 -9.49 5.03
N HIS A 32 16.55 -8.45 4.19
CA HIS A 32 17.00 -7.11 4.59
C HIS A 32 16.04 -6.44 5.58
N LEU A 33 14.78 -6.87 5.64
CA LEU A 33 13.81 -6.43 6.65
C LEU A 33 14.01 -7.07 8.02
N GLY A 34 14.86 -8.08 8.16
CA GLY A 34 14.97 -8.84 9.40
C GLY A 34 15.27 -7.99 10.63
N VAL A 35 16.15 -6.98 10.52
CA VAL A 35 16.46 -6.04 11.62
C VAL A 35 15.25 -5.16 11.91
N ILE A 36 14.67 -4.54 10.89
CA ILE A 36 13.48 -3.69 10.98
C ILE A 36 12.31 -4.45 11.62
N MET A 37 12.11 -5.71 11.24
CA MET A 37 11.05 -6.55 11.81
C MET A 37 11.23 -6.77 13.30
N ILE A 38 12.46 -6.97 13.77
CA ILE A 38 12.77 -7.15 15.18
C ILE A 38 12.53 -5.84 15.94
N GLU A 39 13.07 -4.73 15.43
CA GLU A 39 12.99 -3.41 16.08
C GLU A 39 11.54 -2.93 16.23
N HIS A 40 10.71 -3.12 15.22
CA HIS A 40 9.31 -2.68 15.22
C HIS A 40 8.30 -3.77 15.60
N GLY A 41 8.76 -4.98 15.94
CA GLY A 41 7.90 -6.09 16.35
C GLY A 41 6.96 -6.56 15.22
N LEU A 42 7.43 -6.53 13.98
CA LEU A 42 6.67 -7.04 12.85
C LEU A 42 6.63 -8.55 12.85
N SER A 43 5.46 -9.13 12.66
CA SER A 43 5.26 -10.57 12.51
C SER A 43 5.54 -11.06 11.09
N GLY A 44 5.55 -10.17 10.13
CA GLY A 44 5.81 -10.41 8.72
C GLY A 44 5.29 -9.29 7.83
N VAL A 45 5.39 -9.48 6.53
CA VAL A 45 5.04 -8.46 5.55
C VAL A 45 4.17 -9.01 4.41
N ILE A 46 3.45 -8.12 3.73
CA ILE A 46 2.82 -8.37 2.44
C ILE A 46 3.70 -7.79 1.34
N ALA A 47 4.19 -8.66 0.47
CA ALA A 47 4.99 -8.28 -0.68
C ALA A 47 4.09 -7.85 -1.85
N VAL A 48 4.33 -6.67 -2.40
CA VAL A 48 3.65 -6.17 -3.60
C VAL A 48 4.62 -6.16 -4.76
N GLN A 49 4.28 -6.84 -5.86
CA GLN A 49 5.13 -6.89 -7.04
C GLN A 49 5.26 -5.51 -7.70
N ASP A 50 6.49 -5.09 -7.95
CA ASP A 50 6.76 -3.96 -8.83
C ASP A 50 7.03 -4.50 -10.26
N PRO A 51 6.12 -4.27 -11.22
CA PRO A 51 6.26 -4.83 -12.57
C PRO A 51 7.42 -4.23 -13.35
N THR A 52 7.92 -3.08 -12.93
CA THR A 52 9.08 -2.43 -13.58
C THR A 52 10.40 -3.09 -13.20
N ARG A 53 10.38 -3.88 -12.12
CA ARG A 53 11.57 -4.53 -11.54
C ARG A 53 11.51 -6.05 -11.59
N ASN A 54 10.30 -6.62 -11.60
CA ASN A 54 10.06 -8.06 -11.58
C ASN A 54 9.04 -8.41 -12.66
N SER A 55 9.51 -8.65 -13.89
CA SER A 55 8.64 -8.98 -15.03
C SER A 55 8.19 -10.44 -15.05
N ASP A 56 8.98 -11.37 -14.49
CA ASP A 56 8.63 -12.79 -14.38
C ASP A 56 7.80 -13.03 -13.10
N GLN A 57 6.49 -13.08 -13.25
CA GLN A 57 5.55 -13.25 -12.15
C GLN A 57 5.70 -14.63 -11.46
N ALA A 58 5.93 -15.69 -12.21
CA ALA A 58 6.07 -17.02 -11.64
C ALA A 58 7.37 -17.16 -10.83
N ALA A 59 8.49 -16.66 -11.33
CA ALA A 59 9.75 -16.65 -10.61
C ALA A 59 9.66 -15.79 -9.35
N TRP A 60 9.00 -14.62 -9.43
CA TRP A 60 8.79 -13.74 -8.28
C TRP A 60 7.92 -14.41 -7.21
N LEU A 61 6.80 -15.05 -7.60
CA LEU A 61 5.94 -15.80 -6.67
C LEU A 61 6.69 -16.93 -5.97
N ALA A 62 7.48 -17.71 -6.72
CA ALA A 62 8.28 -18.79 -6.14
C ALA A 62 9.29 -18.26 -5.12
N TRP A 63 9.87 -17.09 -5.38
CA TRP A 63 10.76 -16.42 -4.44
C TRP A 63 10.02 -15.96 -3.18
N MET A 64 8.86 -15.32 -3.31
CA MET A 64 8.05 -14.89 -2.16
C MET A 64 7.54 -16.10 -1.34
N GLU A 65 7.14 -17.19 -2.01
CA GLU A 65 6.71 -18.42 -1.34
C GLU A 65 7.80 -18.99 -0.43
N SER A 66 9.07 -18.90 -0.84
CA SER A 66 10.22 -19.40 -0.09
C SER A 66 10.75 -18.45 1.00
N SER A 67 10.32 -17.19 1.03
CA SER A 67 10.82 -16.15 1.94
C SER A 67 10.04 -16.17 3.26
N PRO A 68 10.68 -16.47 4.40
CA PRO A 68 9.97 -16.62 5.68
C PRO A 68 9.37 -15.31 6.21
N GLU A 69 9.92 -14.16 5.86
CA GLU A 69 9.45 -12.83 6.24
C GLU A 69 8.10 -12.48 5.60
N VAL A 70 7.79 -13.09 4.44
CA VAL A 70 6.61 -12.79 3.64
C VAL A 70 5.45 -13.66 4.10
N LEU A 71 4.36 -13.05 4.55
CA LEU A 71 3.09 -13.69 4.92
C LEU A 71 2.15 -13.82 3.73
N GLY A 72 2.22 -12.89 2.78
CA GLY A 72 1.41 -12.86 1.59
C GLY A 72 2.08 -12.07 0.47
N ALA A 73 1.67 -12.34 -0.76
CA ALA A 73 2.17 -11.71 -1.97
C ALA A 73 1.02 -11.23 -2.85
N LEU A 74 1.16 -10.05 -3.43
CA LEU A 74 0.23 -9.48 -4.40
C LEU A 74 0.93 -9.36 -5.75
N LEU A 75 0.36 -9.98 -6.76
CA LEU A 75 0.80 -9.79 -8.13
C LEU A 75 0.34 -8.44 -8.66
N PHE A 76 1.19 -7.76 -9.40
CA PHE A 76 0.73 -6.63 -10.18
C PHE A 76 0.03 -7.11 -11.46
N ALA A 77 -1.17 -6.59 -11.73
CA ALA A 77 -1.91 -6.85 -12.96
C ALA A 77 -2.18 -5.54 -13.72
N SER A 78 -2.30 -5.66 -15.02
CA SER A 78 -3.10 -4.72 -15.81
C SER A 78 -4.57 -4.85 -15.38
N PRO A 79 -5.49 -3.96 -15.79
CA PRO A 79 -6.90 -4.12 -15.48
C PRO A 79 -7.49 -5.49 -15.87
N GLU A 80 -6.88 -6.18 -16.82
CA GLU A 80 -7.28 -7.54 -17.21
C GLU A 80 -6.64 -8.57 -16.25
N PRO A 81 -7.41 -9.59 -15.82
CA PRO A 81 -6.87 -10.65 -14.97
C PRO A 81 -5.78 -11.43 -15.72
N PRO A 82 -4.65 -11.77 -15.06
CA PRO A 82 -3.63 -12.63 -15.64
C PRO A 82 -4.20 -13.98 -16.02
N VAL A 83 -3.88 -14.47 -17.22
CA VAL A 83 -4.38 -15.75 -17.73
C VAL A 83 -4.07 -16.92 -16.79
N GLU A 84 -2.93 -16.88 -16.12
CA GLU A 84 -2.44 -17.94 -15.23
C GLU A 84 -2.84 -17.75 -13.77
N LEU A 85 -3.61 -16.71 -13.42
CA LEU A 85 -3.95 -16.37 -12.04
C LEU A 85 -4.56 -17.56 -11.28
N SER A 86 -5.48 -18.31 -11.91
CA SER A 86 -6.10 -19.48 -11.30
C SER A 86 -5.10 -20.60 -10.99
N HIS A 87 -4.13 -20.82 -11.90
CA HIS A 87 -3.06 -21.79 -11.68
C HIS A 87 -2.14 -21.36 -10.54
N TRP A 88 -1.74 -20.08 -10.52
CA TRP A 88 -0.87 -19.58 -9.46
C TRP A 88 -1.54 -19.57 -8.09
N ALA A 89 -2.84 -19.27 -8.01
CA ALA A 89 -3.60 -19.33 -6.76
C ALA A 89 -3.64 -20.75 -6.15
N GLN A 90 -3.61 -21.78 -7.00
CA GLN A 90 -3.54 -23.17 -6.55
C GLN A 90 -2.11 -23.59 -6.17
N THR A 91 -1.10 -23.00 -6.81
CA THR A 91 0.32 -23.38 -6.67
C THR A 91 0.99 -22.69 -5.50
N TYR A 92 0.76 -21.38 -5.35
CA TYR A 92 1.45 -20.53 -4.37
C TYR A 92 0.51 -20.13 -3.23
N LYS A 93 0.75 -20.68 -2.05
CA LYS A 93 -0.10 -20.42 -0.86
C LYS A 93 -0.02 -19.02 -0.35
N LYS A 94 1.13 -18.35 -0.59
CA LYS A 94 1.33 -16.95 -0.23
C LYS A 94 0.75 -15.97 -1.25
N LEU A 95 0.27 -16.40 -2.40
CA LEU A 95 -0.51 -15.53 -3.26
C LEU A 95 -1.83 -15.19 -2.56
N LYS A 96 -1.97 -13.92 -2.16
CA LYS A 96 -3.12 -13.41 -1.41
C LYS A 96 -3.95 -12.42 -2.19
N GLY A 97 -3.46 -11.95 -3.32
CA GLY A 97 -4.22 -10.99 -4.11
C GLY A 97 -3.50 -10.48 -5.34
N VAL A 98 -4.15 -9.51 -5.93
CA VAL A 98 -3.68 -8.80 -7.11
C VAL A 98 -3.72 -7.31 -6.82
N SER A 99 -2.65 -6.60 -7.15
CA SER A 99 -2.58 -5.15 -7.10
C SER A 99 -2.72 -4.59 -8.52
N VAL A 100 -3.58 -3.59 -8.70
CA VAL A 100 -3.79 -2.91 -9.98
C VAL A 100 -3.73 -1.41 -9.77
N ARG A 101 -3.14 -0.69 -10.74
CA ARG A 101 -3.22 0.76 -10.76
C ARG A 101 -4.33 1.19 -11.71
N PHE A 102 -5.33 1.90 -11.17
CA PHE A 102 -6.45 2.42 -11.94
C PHE A 102 -6.10 3.79 -12.53
N PRO A 103 -5.96 3.89 -13.86
CA PRO A 103 -5.54 5.13 -14.49
C PRO A 103 -6.71 6.03 -14.95
N GLY A 104 -7.95 5.71 -14.55
CA GLY A 104 -9.18 6.41 -14.96
C GLY A 104 -9.76 5.93 -16.30
N GLY A 105 -11.01 6.34 -16.57
CA GLY A 105 -11.76 6.08 -17.81
C GLY A 105 -12.78 4.94 -17.71
N ASP A 106 -13.93 5.09 -18.39
CA ASP A 106 -15.09 4.19 -18.27
C ASP A 106 -14.79 2.76 -18.75
N GLU A 107 -14.09 2.60 -19.88
CA GLU A 107 -13.73 1.27 -20.41
C GLU A 107 -12.85 0.47 -19.42
N ARG A 108 -12.05 1.15 -18.61
CA ARG A 108 -11.16 0.53 -17.63
C ARG A 108 -11.90 0.12 -16.36
N PHE A 109 -13.07 0.71 -16.11
CA PHE A 109 -13.91 0.30 -14.99
C PHE A 109 -14.54 -1.08 -15.22
N GLU A 110 -14.94 -1.39 -16.46
CA GLU A 110 -15.42 -2.74 -16.81
C GLU A 110 -14.32 -3.79 -16.63
N ALA A 111 -13.09 -3.48 -17.06
CA ALA A 111 -11.95 -4.36 -16.85
C ALA A 111 -11.62 -4.55 -15.36
N LEU A 112 -11.72 -3.49 -14.55
CA LEU A 112 -11.56 -3.58 -13.10
C LEU A 112 -12.63 -4.49 -12.46
N ASN A 113 -13.87 -4.43 -12.93
CA ASN A 113 -14.93 -5.32 -12.46
C ASN A 113 -14.64 -6.78 -12.81
N ALA A 114 -14.16 -7.07 -14.03
CA ALA A 114 -13.76 -8.42 -14.42
C ALA A 114 -12.62 -8.95 -13.55
N LEU A 115 -11.62 -8.11 -13.24
CA LEU A 115 -10.52 -8.47 -12.33
C LEU A 115 -11.04 -8.74 -10.91
N ARG A 116 -12.00 -7.95 -10.44
CA ARG A 116 -12.63 -8.15 -9.13
C ARG A 116 -13.41 -9.47 -9.05
N GLU A 117 -14.17 -9.81 -10.08
CA GLU A 117 -14.87 -11.10 -10.16
C GLU A 117 -13.88 -12.27 -10.17
N ALA A 118 -12.79 -12.16 -10.92
CA ALA A 118 -11.75 -13.19 -10.98
C ALA A 118 -11.05 -13.36 -9.61
N THR A 119 -10.69 -12.29 -8.93
CA THR A 119 -10.07 -12.35 -7.60
C THR A 119 -11.03 -12.92 -6.56
N GLN A 120 -12.29 -12.53 -6.59
CA GLN A 120 -13.30 -13.06 -5.69
C GLN A 120 -13.52 -14.57 -5.89
N ALA A 121 -13.63 -15.03 -7.14
CA ALA A 121 -13.81 -16.46 -7.44
C ALA A 121 -12.66 -17.34 -6.92
N LEU A 122 -11.48 -16.76 -6.72
CA LEU A 122 -10.28 -17.40 -6.22
C LEU A 122 -10.00 -17.14 -4.74
N ASP A 123 -10.91 -16.47 -4.04
CA ASP A 123 -10.73 -16.00 -2.65
C ASP A 123 -9.47 -15.12 -2.46
N LEU A 124 -9.12 -14.36 -3.49
CA LEU A 124 -8.02 -13.41 -3.49
C LEU A 124 -8.52 -11.98 -3.20
N THR A 125 -7.63 -11.13 -2.74
CA THR A 125 -7.89 -9.71 -2.48
C THR A 125 -7.55 -8.89 -3.73
N LEU A 126 -8.36 -7.90 -4.05
CA LEU A 126 -8.05 -6.90 -5.05
C LEU A 126 -7.57 -5.61 -4.36
N GLU A 127 -6.35 -5.22 -4.64
CA GLU A 127 -5.79 -3.94 -4.22
C GLU A 127 -5.83 -2.95 -5.39
N ILE A 128 -6.44 -1.78 -5.19
CA ILE A 128 -6.64 -0.78 -6.22
C ILE A 128 -5.87 0.48 -5.87
N GLY A 129 -4.77 0.73 -6.58
CA GLY A 129 -4.07 2.01 -6.55
C GLY A 129 -4.72 3.01 -7.50
N PHE A 130 -5.00 4.22 -7.04
CA PHE A 130 -5.67 5.25 -7.84
C PHE A 130 -5.31 6.66 -7.34
N SER A 131 -5.40 7.66 -8.22
CA SER A 131 -5.35 9.07 -7.82
C SER A 131 -6.71 9.53 -7.30
N PHE A 132 -6.71 10.49 -6.37
CA PHE A 132 -7.95 10.97 -5.73
C PHE A 132 -9.02 11.46 -6.70
N GLU A 133 -8.64 12.00 -7.85
CA GLU A 133 -9.58 12.41 -8.90
C GLU A 133 -10.48 11.27 -9.40
N HIS A 134 -10.03 10.02 -9.26
CA HIS A 134 -10.79 8.83 -9.66
C HIS A 134 -11.65 8.25 -8.53
N TRP A 135 -11.62 8.84 -7.35
CA TRP A 135 -12.35 8.37 -6.18
C TRP A 135 -13.85 8.24 -6.44
N GLN A 136 -14.45 9.29 -7.02
CA GLN A 136 -15.88 9.30 -7.34
C GLN A 136 -16.28 8.29 -8.41
N ALA A 137 -15.35 7.84 -9.23
CA ALA A 137 -15.61 6.79 -10.22
C ALA A 137 -15.56 5.39 -9.60
N ILE A 138 -14.63 5.15 -8.66
CA ILE A 138 -14.36 3.81 -8.09
C ILE A 138 -15.38 3.46 -7.01
N VAL A 139 -15.60 4.34 -6.05
CA VAL A 139 -16.36 4.02 -4.84
C VAL A 139 -17.83 3.70 -5.08
N PRO A 140 -18.58 4.43 -5.90
CA PRO A 140 -19.97 4.06 -6.21
C PRO A 140 -20.10 2.66 -6.82
N GLY A 141 -19.15 2.27 -7.66
CA GLY A 141 -19.10 0.92 -8.24
C GLY A 141 -18.87 -0.17 -7.18
N LEU A 142 -18.05 0.11 -6.16
CA LEU A 142 -17.84 -0.83 -5.06
C LEU A 142 -19.06 -0.97 -4.17
N ILE A 143 -19.81 0.13 -3.94
CA ILE A 143 -21.06 0.13 -3.16
C ILE A 143 -22.15 -0.67 -3.88
N GLN A 144 -22.29 -0.48 -5.19
CA GLN A 144 -23.31 -1.16 -5.98
C GLN A 144 -23.08 -2.68 -6.07
N HIS A 145 -21.86 -3.11 -5.94
CA HIS A 145 -21.46 -4.51 -6.05
C HIS A 145 -20.54 -4.91 -4.89
N PRO A 146 -21.07 -5.07 -3.67
CA PRO A 146 -20.27 -5.38 -2.48
C PRO A 146 -19.78 -6.82 -2.49
N MET A 147 -18.81 -7.14 -3.34
CA MET A 147 -18.32 -8.49 -3.50
C MET A 147 -16.78 -8.55 -3.42
N GLY A 148 -16.27 -9.56 -2.71
CA GLY A 148 -14.85 -9.80 -2.54
C GLY A 148 -14.17 -8.85 -1.54
N ARG A 149 -12.90 -9.10 -1.28
CA ARG A 149 -12.04 -8.25 -0.45
C ARG A 149 -11.38 -7.21 -1.35
N VAL A 150 -11.55 -5.94 -1.03
CA VAL A 150 -10.97 -4.82 -1.78
C VAL A 150 -10.17 -3.93 -0.85
N ILE A 151 -8.99 -3.53 -1.26
CA ILE A 151 -8.16 -2.55 -0.57
C ILE A 151 -7.98 -1.35 -1.49
N LEU A 152 -8.33 -0.19 -0.98
CA LEU A 152 -8.14 1.09 -1.65
C LEU A 152 -6.80 1.69 -1.24
N CYS A 153 -5.95 1.99 -2.23
CA CYS A 153 -4.63 2.58 -2.05
C CYS A 153 -4.59 3.91 -2.81
N PRO A 154 -5.00 5.02 -2.18
CA PRO A 154 -4.93 6.31 -2.83
C PRO A 154 -3.47 6.72 -3.05
N THR A 155 -3.10 6.96 -4.29
CA THR A 155 -1.77 7.46 -4.63
C THR A 155 -1.73 8.97 -4.36
N ILE A 156 -0.85 9.38 -3.50
CA ILE A 156 -0.64 10.78 -3.17
C ILE A 156 0.46 11.32 -4.07
N ASP A 157 0.13 12.29 -4.92
CA ASP A 157 1.13 13.00 -5.71
C ASP A 157 1.59 14.25 -4.94
N SER A 158 2.81 14.20 -4.42
CA SER A 158 3.40 15.31 -3.66
C SER A 158 3.55 16.60 -4.48
N THR A 159 3.49 16.53 -5.81
CA THR A 159 3.62 17.68 -6.70
C THR A 159 2.29 18.42 -6.94
N SER A 160 1.15 17.81 -6.54
CA SER A 160 -0.17 18.40 -6.74
C SER A 160 -0.60 19.25 -5.54
N PRO A 161 -0.77 20.57 -5.69
CA PRO A 161 -1.33 21.43 -4.63
C PRO A 161 -2.79 21.08 -4.27
N LEU A 162 -3.49 20.32 -5.11
CA LEU A 162 -4.85 19.83 -4.87
C LEU A 162 -4.92 18.81 -3.71
N VAL A 163 -3.82 18.12 -3.43
CA VAL A 163 -3.76 17.04 -2.44
C VAL A 163 -4.13 17.51 -1.04
N LYS A 164 -3.77 18.73 -0.66
CA LYS A 164 -3.93 19.21 0.73
C LYS A 164 -5.37 19.58 1.11
N SER A 165 -6.18 20.12 0.21
CA SER A 165 -7.54 20.59 0.52
C SER A 165 -8.65 19.65 0.06
N GLU A 166 -8.44 18.86 -0.99
CA GLU A 166 -9.47 18.02 -1.59
C GLU A 166 -9.50 16.60 -1.02
N ILE A 167 -8.38 16.07 -0.52
CA ILE A 167 -8.33 14.76 0.15
C ILE A 167 -9.40 14.65 1.23
N HIS A 168 -9.56 15.68 2.04
CA HIS A 168 -10.55 15.71 3.11
C HIS A 168 -12.00 15.63 2.58
N GLN A 169 -12.27 16.23 1.42
CA GLN A 169 -13.61 16.27 0.85
C GLN A 169 -14.04 14.91 0.28
N TYR A 170 -13.13 14.18 -0.36
CA TYR A 170 -13.45 12.90 -0.98
C TYR A 170 -13.74 11.79 0.02
N ILE A 171 -13.05 11.76 1.15
CA ILE A 171 -13.30 10.76 2.21
C ILE A 171 -14.59 11.05 2.96
N HIS A 172 -14.96 12.32 3.11
CA HIS A 172 -16.14 12.73 3.85
C HIS A 172 -17.47 12.26 3.21
N ASP A 173 -17.49 12.12 1.88
CA ASP A 173 -18.71 11.81 1.13
C ASP A 173 -19.05 10.31 1.10
N ILE A 174 -18.25 9.45 1.78
CA ILE A 174 -18.47 8.01 1.78
C ILE A 174 -19.05 7.56 3.11
N ASP A 175 -20.23 6.95 3.05
CA ASP A 175 -20.66 6.09 4.13
C ASP A 175 -19.82 4.80 4.12
N ALA A 176 -18.70 4.83 4.87
CA ALA A 176 -17.84 3.68 5.03
C ALA A 176 -18.58 2.45 5.55
N ASN A 177 -19.74 2.62 6.19
CA ASN A 177 -20.59 1.51 6.66
C ASN A 177 -21.25 0.75 5.50
N ALA A 178 -21.38 1.36 4.32
CA ALA A 178 -21.89 0.69 3.14
C ALA A 178 -20.87 -0.24 2.47
N LEU A 179 -19.60 -0.23 2.93
CA LEU A 179 -18.47 -0.94 2.31
C LEU A 179 -17.96 -2.07 3.23
N GLU A 180 -18.71 -3.15 3.40
CA GLU A 180 -18.40 -4.21 4.40
C GLU A 180 -17.03 -4.88 4.22
N ASN A 181 -16.57 -5.07 2.99
CA ASN A 181 -15.32 -5.80 2.67
C ASN A 181 -14.28 -4.89 1.99
N VAL A 182 -14.28 -3.62 2.32
CA VAL A 182 -13.37 -2.63 1.75
C VAL A 182 -12.53 -2.01 2.85
N TRP A 183 -11.22 -1.96 2.64
CA TRP A 183 -10.25 -1.32 3.53
C TRP A 183 -9.55 -0.18 2.80
N LEU A 184 -9.15 0.83 3.54
CA LEU A 184 -8.29 1.91 3.06
C LEU A 184 -6.87 1.68 3.58
N LYS A 185 -5.90 1.70 2.68
CA LYS A 185 -4.49 1.57 3.03
C LYS A 185 -3.88 2.93 3.33
N LEU A 186 -3.24 3.03 4.48
CA LEU A 186 -2.43 4.15 4.90
C LEU A 186 -0.99 3.87 4.47
N ASP A 187 -0.70 4.13 3.20
CA ASP A 187 0.64 4.01 2.63
C ASP A 187 1.07 5.34 1.99
N HIS A 188 2.27 5.39 1.42
CA HIS A 188 2.83 6.60 0.82
C HIS A 188 2.84 7.82 1.75
N LEU A 189 2.99 7.62 3.06
CA LEU A 189 3.07 8.73 4.03
C LEU A 189 4.29 9.63 3.76
N ASP A 190 5.34 9.07 3.17
CA ASP A 190 6.52 9.80 2.70
C ASP A 190 6.18 10.91 1.69
N ALA A 191 5.12 10.74 0.90
CA ALA A 191 4.68 11.76 -0.05
C ALA A 191 4.06 12.99 0.64
N LEU A 192 3.59 12.83 1.87
CA LEU A 192 2.98 13.90 2.69
C LEU A 192 3.97 14.59 3.63
N THR A 193 5.23 14.18 3.62
CA THR A 193 6.27 14.74 4.50
C THR A 193 7.28 15.62 3.76
N TYR A 194 7.02 15.93 2.50
CA TYR A 194 7.95 16.76 1.71
C TYR A 194 7.90 18.21 2.14
N THR A 195 9.02 18.71 2.63
CA THR A 195 9.28 20.15 2.75
C THR A 195 10.00 20.64 1.50
N GLU A 196 9.39 21.57 0.76
CA GLU A 196 10.15 22.36 -0.20
C GLU A 196 11.23 23.12 0.56
N SER A 197 12.49 22.82 0.31
CA SER A 197 13.56 23.72 0.70
C SER A 197 13.33 25.05 -0.02
N SER A 198 12.90 26.06 0.71
CA SER A 198 12.87 27.45 0.23
C SER A 198 14.30 27.78 -0.22
N GLY A 199 14.51 27.89 -1.53
CA GLY A 199 15.80 28.08 -2.15
C GLY A 199 16.58 29.28 -1.56
N SER A 200 17.47 28.98 -0.64
CA SER A 200 18.61 29.81 -0.32
C SER A 200 19.86 28.96 -0.53
N GLU A 201 20.66 29.35 -1.52
CA GLU A 201 21.97 28.78 -1.83
C GLU A 201 22.97 29.08 -0.70
N SER A 202 22.83 28.41 0.44
CA SER A 202 23.86 28.38 1.47
C SER A 202 24.21 26.93 1.78
N GLU A 203 25.43 26.55 1.40
CA GLU A 203 26.00 25.20 1.49
C GLU A 203 26.31 24.71 2.92
N ASP A 204 25.78 25.30 3.98
CA ASP A 204 26.06 24.91 5.36
C ASP A 204 24.82 24.24 5.99
N THR A 205 24.90 22.91 6.10
CA THR A 205 24.15 22.04 7.04
C THR A 205 22.73 22.51 7.39
N GLU A 206 21.80 22.48 6.45
CA GLU A 206 20.39 22.52 6.78
C GLU A 206 20.00 21.14 7.35
N GLU A 207 19.76 21.08 8.65
CA GLU A 207 18.92 20.05 9.23
C GLU A 207 17.57 20.18 8.53
N HIS A 208 17.28 19.27 7.59
CA HIS A 208 15.96 19.15 7.01
C HIS A 208 15.00 18.69 8.12
N LEU A 209 14.38 19.68 8.79
CA LEU A 209 13.32 19.39 9.74
C LEU A 209 12.16 18.76 8.96
N LEU A 210 11.94 17.46 9.20
CA LEU A 210 10.85 16.71 8.62
C LEU A 210 9.52 17.28 9.11
N ASP A 211 8.76 17.92 8.23
CA ASP A 211 7.38 18.31 8.53
C ASP A 211 6.44 17.14 8.18
N ALA A 212 5.98 16.43 9.20
CA ALA A 212 5.04 15.32 9.08
C ALA A 212 3.58 15.74 9.34
N SER A 213 3.30 17.03 9.48
CA SER A 213 1.96 17.51 9.86
C SER A 213 0.86 17.08 8.89
N ASP A 214 1.13 17.09 7.58
CA ASP A 214 0.17 16.65 6.58
C ASP A 214 -0.09 15.13 6.66
N ALA A 215 0.93 14.32 6.92
CA ALA A 215 0.79 12.89 7.10
C ALA A 215 -0.03 12.55 8.37
N VAL A 216 0.24 13.25 9.49
CA VAL A 216 -0.53 13.11 10.73
C VAL A 216 -1.99 13.51 10.52
N ASN A 217 -2.24 14.64 9.84
CA ASN A 217 -3.59 15.11 9.52
C ASN A 217 -4.33 14.11 8.63
N TRP A 218 -3.65 13.54 7.63
CA TRP A 218 -4.21 12.52 6.75
C TRP A 218 -4.64 11.27 7.53
N VAL A 219 -3.75 10.69 8.33
CA VAL A 219 -4.07 9.49 9.13
C VAL A 219 -5.20 9.78 10.13
N THR A 220 -5.19 10.94 10.76
CA THR A 220 -6.26 11.37 11.69
C THR A 220 -7.60 11.43 10.98
N HIS A 221 -7.64 12.06 9.82
CA HIS A 221 -8.86 12.19 9.02
C HIS A 221 -9.39 10.83 8.56
N CYS A 222 -8.51 9.93 8.08
CA CYS A 222 -8.90 8.57 7.77
C CYS A 222 -9.48 7.83 8.98
N LEU A 223 -8.89 8.01 10.16
CA LEU A 223 -9.37 7.37 11.39
C LEU A 223 -10.77 7.87 11.79
N GLU A 224 -11.03 9.16 11.65
CA GLU A 224 -12.32 9.78 11.98
C GLU A 224 -13.46 9.30 11.05
N HIS A 225 -13.17 9.13 9.75
CA HIS A 225 -14.20 8.85 8.75
C HIS A 225 -14.33 7.36 8.40
N TRP A 226 -13.23 6.60 8.39
CA TRP A 226 -13.24 5.16 8.08
C TRP A 226 -13.29 4.29 9.32
N GLY A 227 -12.85 4.83 10.44
CA GLY A 227 -12.75 4.09 11.69
C GLY A 227 -11.62 3.05 11.69
N PRO A 228 -11.26 2.56 12.89
CA PRO A 228 -10.07 1.70 13.07
C PRO A 228 -10.23 0.31 12.47
N ASP A 229 -11.44 -0.14 12.16
CA ASP A 229 -11.73 -1.49 11.66
C ASP A 229 -11.44 -1.66 10.16
N ARG A 230 -11.25 -0.55 9.44
CA ARG A 230 -11.10 -0.53 7.99
C ARG A 230 -9.84 0.15 7.50
N LEU A 231 -8.93 0.47 8.39
CA LEU A 231 -7.64 1.03 8.06
C LEU A 231 -6.56 -0.04 8.15
N ILE A 232 -5.68 -0.05 7.16
CA ILE A 232 -4.52 -0.94 7.08
C ILE A 232 -3.30 -0.08 6.85
N TRP A 233 -2.19 -0.37 7.52
CA TRP A 233 -0.94 0.36 7.31
C TRP A 233 0.02 -0.39 6.40
N GLY A 234 0.81 0.36 5.61
CA GLY A 234 1.93 -0.14 4.84
C GLY A 234 3.03 0.91 4.68
N SER A 235 4.28 0.49 4.76
CA SER A 235 5.43 1.39 4.72
C SER A 235 5.79 1.89 3.32
N THR A 236 5.49 1.12 2.29
CA THR A 236 6.06 1.25 0.94
C THR A 236 7.57 0.99 0.85
N TRP A 237 8.14 0.29 1.84
CA TRP A 237 9.55 -0.10 1.79
C TRP A 237 9.87 -0.94 0.52
N PRO A 238 10.97 -0.68 -0.17
CA PRO A 238 12.03 0.29 0.15
C PRO A 238 11.82 1.66 -0.48
N LEU A 239 10.72 1.92 -1.18
CA LEU A 239 10.50 3.19 -1.89
C LEU A 239 10.48 4.39 -0.94
N LEU A 240 9.95 4.20 0.26
CA LEU A 240 9.94 5.26 1.29
C LEU A 240 11.35 5.77 1.60
N THR A 241 12.39 4.93 1.50
CA THR A 241 13.78 5.32 1.87
C THR A 241 14.37 6.43 1.02
N GLN A 242 13.66 6.86 -0.01
CA GLN A 242 14.03 8.03 -0.79
C GLN A 242 13.74 9.35 -0.05
N ARG A 243 12.91 9.31 1.00
CA ARG A 243 12.45 10.50 1.72
C ARG A 243 12.41 10.32 3.22
N LEU A 244 12.10 9.13 3.71
CA LEU A 244 11.95 8.77 5.11
C LEU A 244 12.75 7.52 5.45
N THR A 245 13.21 7.43 6.66
CA THR A 245 13.60 6.17 7.28
C THR A 245 12.35 5.37 7.68
N TYR A 246 12.51 4.09 7.94
CA TYR A 246 11.41 3.26 8.45
C TYR A 246 10.94 3.72 9.83
N ASP A 247 11.89 4.15 10.69
CA ASP A 247 11.61 4.69 12.02
C ASP A 247 10.73 5.94 11.95
N GLU A 248 11.06 6.90 11.08
CA GLU A 248 10.28 8.12 10.89
C GLU A 248 8.84 7.81 10.40
N ALA A 249 8.67 6.84 9.52
CA ALA A 249 7.34 6.42 9.09
C ALA A 249 6.53 5.79 10.24
N MET A 250 7.17 5.02 11.10
CA MET A 250 6.55 4.46 12.30
C MET A 250 6.23 5.54 13.33
N ASP A 251 7.10 6.53 13.52
CA ASP A 251 6.90 7.65 14.44
C ASP A 251 5.68 8.50 14.05
N ILE A 252 5.42 8.70 12.74
CA ILE A 252 4.21 9.36 12.25
C ILE A 252 2.95 8.62 12.73
N LEU A 253 2.93 7.30 12.57
CA LEU A 253 1.80 6.47 13.02
C LEU A 253 1.67 6.46 14.54
N ASP A 254 2.76 6.25 15.25
CA ASP A 254 2.75 6.19 16.71
C ASP A 254 2.33 7.54 17.29
N THR A 255 2.76 8.66 16.72
CA THR A 255 2.31 10.01 17.09
C THR A 255 0.81 10.18 16.86
N THR A 256 0.31 9.79 15.69
CA THR A 256 -1.12 9.93 15.36
C THR A 256 -1.98 9.04 16.22
N LEU A 257 -1.52 7.83 16.51
CA LEU A 257 -2.28 6.82 17.26
C LEU A 257 -2.04 6.89 18.77
N GLN A 258 -1.16 7.76 19.29
CA GLN A 258 -0.73 7.77 20.70
C GLN A 258 -1.90 7.83 21.69
N ASN A 259 -2.95 8.58 21.38
CA ASN A 259 -4.14 8.78 22.22
C ASN A 259 -5.27 7.78 21.90
N GLN A 260 -5.06 6.85 20.97
CA GLN A 260 -6.06 5.86 20.60
C GLN A 260 -5.95 4.61 21.50
N PRO A 261 -7.09 3.90 21.73
CA PRO A 261 -7.06 2.62 22.44
C PRO A 261 -6.08 1.62 21.77
N GLU A 262 -5.39 0.83 22.57
CA GLU A 262 -4.46 -0.20 22.07
C GLU A 262 -5.13 -1.19 21.10
N SER A 263 -6.44 -1.46 21.29
CA SER A 263 -7.20 -2.28 20.36
C SER A 263 -7.34 -1.65 18.96
N PHE A 264 -7.37 -0.32 18.84
CA PHE A 264 -7.41 0.38 17.55
C PHE A 264 -6.06 0.27 16.85
N LYS A 265 -4.97 0.54 17.59
CA LYS A 265 -3.61 0.36 17.08
C LYS A 265 -3.38 -1.07 16.57
N ALA A 266 -3.76 -2.07 17.36
CA ALA A 266 -3.60 -3.48 16.98
C ALA A 266 -4.37 -3.85 15.71
N ARG A 267 -5.54 -3.24 15.48
CA ARG A 267 -6.32 -3.44 14.25
C ARG A 267 -5.62 -2.85 13.04
N ILE A 268 -5.26 -1.57 13.10
CA ILE A 268 -4.63 -0.83 12.00
C ILE A 268 -3.28 -1.44 11.64
N LEU A 269 -2.49 -1.77 12.65
CA LEU A 269 -1.11 -2.28 12.46
C LEU A 269 -1.04 -3.77 12.13
N GLY A 270 -2.17 -4.51 12.13
CA GLY A 270 -2.07 -5.93 11.80
C GLY A 270 -3.38 -6.71 11.70
N ALA A 271 -4.31 -6.62 12.66
CA ALA A 271 -5.47 -7.49 12.67
C ALA A 271 -6.37 -7.30 11.44
N ASN A 272 -6.50 -6.06 10.95
CA ASN A 272 -7.26 -5.80 9.72
C ASN A 272 -6.57 -6.40 8.50
N ALA A 273 -5.24 -6.41 8.45
CA ALA A 273 -4.49 -7.04 7.37
C ALA A 273 -4.75 -8.56 7.29
N VAL A 274 -4.91 -9.23 8.45
CA VAL A 274 -5.27 -10.66 8.48
C VAL A 274 -6.59 -10.90 7.76
N ASN A 275 -7.60 -10.08 8.02
CA ASN A 275 -8.91 -10.20 7.39
C ASN A 275 -8.87 -9.79 5.91
N ALA A 276 -8.23 -8.66 5.63
CA ALA A 276 -8.19 -8.08 4.30
C ALA A 276 -7.44 -8.96 3.29
N TYR A 277 -6.37 -9.62 3.70
CA TYR A 277 -5.60 -10.51 2.82
C TYR A 277 -5.91 -12.00 3.01
N GLY A 278 -6.90 -12.36 3.84
CA GLY A 278 -7.23 -13.76 4.11
C GLY A 278 -6.01 -14.53 4.63
N LEU A 279 -5.24 -13.93 5.53
CA LEU A 279 -4.13 -14.62 6.17
C LEU A 279 -4.70 -15.61 7.19
N LEU A 280 -4.22 -16.83 7.14
CA LEU A 280 -4.56 -17.80 8.19
C LEU A 280 -3.90 -17.37 9.50
N PRO A 281 -4.62 -17.43 10.63
CA PRO A 281 -4.06 -17.08 11.93
C PRO A 281 -2.96 -18.05 12.37
#